data_93abfe173a59daadac6ad04a265a2652
#
_entry.id   93abfe173a59daadac6ad04a265a2652
#
_cell.length_a   1.000
_cell.length_b   1.000
_cell.length_c   1.000
_cell.angle_alpha   90.00
_cell.angle_beta   90.00
_cell.angle_gamma   90.00
#
_symmetry.space_group_name_H-M   'P 1'
#
loop_
_entity.id
_entity.type
_entity.pdbx_description
1 polymer ?
#
loop_
_entity_poly.entity_id
_entity_poly.type
_entity_poly.pdbx_seq_one_letter_code
_entity_poly.pdbx_strand_id
1 'polypeptide(L)'
;MIKVNSFSFQGVNGAYSEQAGKNIFPNATSIPCATFEDMFDHVRSGKSEAAMVPIENSLAGRVADTQRLIPDSNLKITYEYFHEVNHNLLGIRGAKISDIKRIRSHEQGIAQCRNRILKLDKQMIVEADTAGSAKLISELNNIEDGAIASELAAKIYDLDILEKNFQDTQNNVTRFLVMQKHLLDINPETNDILTTLVFTVRSIPAVLYKCLGGFASNGVNITKLESYIHPQGFDVAQFYVDFEGHPENTSVKLALEEMKFFCKKIEILGVYEKSSFRKK
;
A
#
# COMPACT_ATOMS: atom_id res chain seq x y z
N MET A 1 -5.97 19.08 3.84
CA MET A 1 -4.94 18.24 3.20
C MET A 1 -3.70 18.25 4.07
N ILE A 2 -3.17 17.09 4.44
CA ILE A 2 -1.99 16.94 5.31
C ILE A 2 -0.78 17.55 4.59
N LYS A 3 0.01 18.37 5.29
CA LYS A 3 1.30 18.87 4.75
C LYS A 3 2.42 17.97 5.25
N VAL A 4 3.21 17.45 4.33
CA VAL A 4 4.36 16.58 4.58
C VAL A 4 5.54 17.11 3.76
N ASN A 5 6.69 17.33 4.40
CA ASN A 5 7.90 17.81 3.74
C ASN A 5 8.82 16.66 3.28
N SER A 6 8.65 15.48 3.90
CA SER A 6 9.41 14.29 3.51
C SER A 6 8.60 13.02 3.79
N PHE A 7 8.72 12.02 2.90
CA PHE A 7 8.13 10.71 3.11
C PHE A 7 9.10 9.59 2.74
N SER A 8 9.08 8.51 3.51
CA SER A 8 9.79 7.27 3.21
C SER A 8 8.89 6.30 2.45
N PHE A 9 9.50 5.47 1.62
CA PHE A 9 8.83 4.40 0.89
C PHE A 9 9.79 3.22 0.70
N GLN A 10 9.28 2.01 0.59
CA GLN A 10 10.09 0.83 0.30
C GLN A 10 10.33 0.72 -1.21
N GLY A 11 11.56 0.42 -1.60
CA GLY A 11 12.03 0.28 -2.96
C GLY A 11 13.08 1.32 -3.36
N VAL A 12 13.36 1.41 -4.65
CA VAL A 12 14.27 2.40 -5.24
C VAL A 12 13.49 3.53 -5.89
N ASN A 13 14.17 4.62 -6.24
CA ASN A 13 13.56 5.74 -6.93
C ASN A 13 12.86 5.27 -8.21
N GLY A 14 11.68 5.82 -8.48
CA GLY A 14 10.82 5.38 -9.59
C GLY A 14 9.80 4.30 -9.20
N ALA A 15 9.81 3.79 -7.96
CA ALA A 15 8.81 2.84 -7.49
C ALA A 15 7.39 3.45 -7.49
N TYR A 16 6.36 2.60 -7.62
CA TYR A 16 4.96 3.04 -7.54
C TYR A 16 4.61 3.68 -6.19
N SER A 17 5.26 3.25 -5.12
CA SER A 17 5.13 3.88 -3.80
C SER A 17 5.65 5.32 -3.79
N GLU A 18 6.76 5.61 -4.49
CA GLU A 18 7.23 6.97 -4.67
C GLU A 18 6.27 7.80 -5.52
N GLN A 19 5.81 7.24 -6.64
CA GLN A 19 4.87 7.91 -7.53
C GLN A 19 3.57 8.26 -6.78
N ALA A 20 3.02 7.33 -5.98
CA ALA A 20 1.87 7.57 -5.13
C ALA A 20 2.11 8.70 -4.13
N GLY A 21 3.28 8.71 -3.47
CA GLY A 21 3.67 9.76 -2.54
C GLY A 21 3.81 11.13 -3.21
N LYS A 22 4.43 11.19 -4.38
CA LYS A 22 4.57 12.44 -5.17
C LYS A 22 3.22 12.98 -5.66
N ASN A 23 2.25 12.12 -5.94
CA ASN A 23 0.91 12.56 -6.32
C ASN A 23 0.17 13.27 -5.16
N ILE A 24 0.41 12.83 -3.92
CA ILE A 24 -0.19 13.45 -2.73
C ILE A 24 0.64 14.63 -2.24
N PHE A 25 1.96 14.49 -2.26
CA PHE A 25 2.95 15.41 -1.71
C PHE A 25 3.97 15.84 -2.77
N PRO A 26 3.58 16.61 -3.79
CA PRO A 26 4.42 16.88 -4.97
C PRO A 26 5.74 17.58 -4.62
N ASN A 27 5.76 18.35 -3.55
CA ASN A 27 6.93 19.12 -3.10
C ASN A 27 7.75 18.42 -2.00
N ALA A 28 7.29 17.26 -1.51
CA ALA A 28 7.99 16.53 -0.45
C ALA A 28 9.22 15.80 -0.98
N THR A 29 10.24 15.70 -0.16
CA THR A 29 11.41 14.84 -0.42
C THR A 29 11.01 13.39 -0.23
N SER A 30 11.19 12.55 -1.25
CA SER A 30 10.99 11.11 -1.20
C SER A 30 12.28 10.42 -0.76
N ILE A 31 12.18 9.48 0.18
CA ILE A 31 13.33 8.78 0.77
C ILE A 31 13.14 7.27 0.54
N PRO A 32 13.93 6.66 -0.37
CA PRO A 32 13.87 5.23 -0.63
C PRO A 32 14.44 4.44 0.55
N CYS A 33 13.82 3.32 0.87
CA CYS A 33 14.21 2.39 1.92
C CYS A 33 14.32 0.98 1.36
N ALA A 34 15.32 0.23 1.80
CA ALA A 34 15.55 -1.14 1.33
C ALA A 34 14.43 -2.09 1.77
N THR A 35 13.95 -1.92 3.00
CA THR A 35 12.91 -2.76 3.61
C THR A 35 11.73 -1.94 4.12
N PHE A 36 10.61 -2.60 4.41
CA PHE A 36 9.47 -1.97 5.08
C PHE A 36 9.82 -1.57 6.51
N GLU A 37 10.64 -2.35 7.19
CA GLU A 37 11.14 -2.03 8.54
C GLU A 37 11.90 -0.71 8.54
N ASP A 38 12.85 -0.53 7.60
CA ASP A 38 13.61 0.72 7.44
C ASP A 38 12.68 1.90 7.17
N MET A 39 11.66 1.70 6.32
CA MET A 39 10.66 2.73 6.00
C MET A 39 9.93 3.22 7.27
N PHE A 40 9.48 2.31 8.14
CA PHE A 40 8.86 2.67 9.41
C PHE A 40 9.85 3.31 10.38
N ASP A 41 11.11 2.80 10.42
CA ASP A 41 12.17 3.37 11.27
C ASP A 41 12.53 4.80 10.88
N HIS A 42 12.47 5.14 9.61
CA HIS A 42 12.68 6.52 9.16
C HIS A 42 11.65 7.48 9.75
N VAL A 43 10.38 7.09 9.84
CA VAL A 43 9.36 7.92 10.49
C VAL A 43 9.58 7.95 12.01
N ARG A 44 9.82 6.79 12.64
CA ARG A 44 10.06 6.71 14.09
C ARG A 44 11.24 7.56 14.53
N SER A 45 12.33 7.54 13.80
CA SER A 45 13.53 8.33 14.09
C SER A 45 13.42 9.80 13.70
N GLY A 46 12.40 10.19 12.91
CA GLY A 46 12.23 11.56 12.41
C GLY A 46 13.06 11.89 11.17
N LYS A 47 13.62 10.89 10.50
CA LYS A 47 14.29 11.06 9.19
C LYS A 47 13.28 11.37 8.08
N SER A 48 12.05 10.92 8.21
CA SER A 48 10.92 11.31 7.38
C SER A 48 9.72 11.66 8.24
N GLU A 49 8.82 12.50 7.71
CA GLU A 49 7.58 12.91 8.40
C GLU A 49 6.46 11.89 8.23
N ALA A 50 6.48 11.13 7.13
CA ALA A 50 5.48 10.13 6.81
C ALA A 50 6.08 8.89 6.14
N ALA A 51 5.35 7.78 6.15
CA ALA A 51 5.61 6.60 5.34
C ALA A 51 4.47 6.37 4.35
N MET A 52 4.82 6.01 3.11
CA MET A 52 3.88 5.54 2.07
C MET A 52 3.81 4.02 2.10
N VAL A 53 2.78 3.49 2.73
CA VAL A 53 2.66 2.07 3.08
C VAL A 53 1.65 1.38 2.15
N PRO A 54 2.07 0.51 1.21
CA PRO A 54 1.13 -0.26 0.41
C PRO A 54 0.44 -1.31 1.30
N ILE A 55 -0.89 -1.38 1.30
CA ILE A 55 -1.65 -2.29 2.16
C ILE A 55 -2.33 -3.41 1.37
N GLU A 56 -2.82 -3.10 0.18
CA GLU A 56 -3.51 -4.03 -0.69
C GLU A 56 -3.48 -3.58 -2.16
N ASN A 57 -3.56 -4.54 -3.06
CA ASN A 57 -3.65 -4.31 -4.49
C ASN A 57 -4.85 -5.08 -5.06
N SER A 58 -5.60 -4.48 -5.98
CA SER A 58 -6.83 -5.05 -6.52
C SER A 58 -6.65 -6.38 -7.26
N LEU A 59 -5.45 -6.66 -7.80
CA LEU A 59 -5.12 -7.88 -8.53
C LEU A 59 -4.27 -8.86 -7.71
N ALA A 60 -3.31 -8.35 -6.94
CA ALA A 60 -2.36 -9.15 -6.17
C ALA A 60 -2.84 -9.45 -4.73
N GLY A 61 -3.91 -8.79 -4.28
CA GLY A 61 -4.43 -8.95 -2.93
C GLY A 61 -3.64 -8.18 -1.88
N ARG A 62 -3.55 -8.72 -0.67
CA ARG A 62 -2.91 -8.08 0.49
C ARG A 62 -1.39 -8.01 0.35
N VAL A 63 -0.79 -6.94 0.89
CA VAL A 63 0.66 -6.85 1.10
C VAL A 63 0.96 -7.37 2.51
N ALA A 64 1.29 -8.66 2.60
CA ALA A 64 1.39 -9.37 3.88
C ALA A 64 2.42 -8.77 4.84
N ASP A 65 3.58 -8.34 4.32
CA ASP A 65 4.66 -7.78 5.14
C ASP A 65 4.26 -6.49 5.83
N THR A 66 3.66 -5.54 5.11
CA THR A 66 3.21 -4.28 5.71
C THR A 66 2.10 -4.51 6.73
N GLN A 67 1.17 -5.40 6.42
CA GLN A 67 0.09 -5.74 7.34
C GLN A 67 0.63 -6.31 8.67
N ARG A 68 1.66 -7.15 8.61
CA ARG A 68 2.33 -7.70 9.79
C ARG A 68 3.03 -6.61 10.62
N LEU A 69 3.64 -5.64 9.97
CA LEU A 69 4.45 -4.60 10.61
C LEU A 69 3.64 -3.42 11.18
N ILE A 70 2.49 -3.11 10.58
CA ILE A 70 1.65 -1.97 10.98
C ILE A 70 1.28 -1.98 12.47
N PRO A 71 0.79 -3.09 13.07
CA PRO A 71 0.39 -3.11 14.47
C PRO A 71 1.51 -2.74 15.45
N ASP A 72 2.74 -3.13 15.14
CA ASP A 72 3.91 -2.93 16.00
C ASP A 72 4.75 -1.70 15.59
N SER A 73 4.29 -0.97 14.58
CA SER A 73 5.03 0.20 14.06
C SER A 73 5.10 1.38 15.01
N ASN A 74 4.17 1.47 15.97
CA ASN A 74 3.93 2.67 16.81
C ASN A 74 3.63 3.94 16.00
N LEU A 75 3.21 3.79 14.74
CA LEU A 75 2.78 4.87 13.87
C LEU A 75 1.26 4.90 13.74
N LYS A 76 0.75 6.02 13.27
CA LYS A 76 -0.69 6.25 13.10
C LYS A 76 -1.03 6.50 11.65
N ILE A 77 -2.15 5.94 11.21
CA ILE A 77 -2.68 6.14 9.86
C ILE A 77 -3.37 7.51 9.84
N THR A 78 -2.92 8.36 8.92
CA THR A 78 -3.43 9.74 8.78
C THR A 78 -4.15 9.99 7.46
N TYR A 79 -3.95 9.12 6.48
CA TYR A 79 -4.60 9.26 5.17
C TYR A 79 -4.57 7.92 4.42
N GLU A 80 -5.51 7.71 3.48
CA GLU A 80 -5.46 6.64 2.50
C GLU A 80 -5.43 7.20 1.08
N TYR A 81 -4.70 6.53 0.21
CA TYR A 81 -4.61 6.89 -1.19
C TYR A 81 -4.70 5.67 -2.10
N PHE A 82 -5.50 5.76 -3.15
CA PHE A 82 -5.62 4.73 -4.16
C PHE A 82 -4.86 5.17 -5.41
N HIS A 83 -3.86 4.39 -5.78
CA HIS A 83 -2.98 4.65 -6.91
C HIS A 83 -3.22 3.64 -8.02
N GLU A 84 -3.54 4.14 -9.22
CA GLU A 84 -3.62 3.31 -10.42
C GLU A 84 -2.21 2.93 -10.87
N VAL A 85 -1.95 1.62 -10.93
CA VAL A 85 -0.66 1.06 -11.35
C VAL A 85 -0.70 0.83 -12.86
N ASN A 86 -0.03 1.69 -13.61
CA ASN A 86 0.10 1.57 -15.05
C ASN A 86 1.52 1.11 -15.40
N HIS A 87 1.62 -0.10 -15.94
CA HIS A 87 2.89 -0.65 -16.40
C HIS A 87 3.23 -0.14 -17.80
N ASN A 88 4.48 0.26 -17.99
CA ASN A 88 4.99 0.66 -19.29
C ASN A 88 6.15 -0.24 -19.68
N LEU A 89 6.26 -0.58 -20.97
CA LEU A 89 7.46 -1.20 -21.52
C LEU A 89 8.49 -0.11 -21.79
N LEU A 90 9.62 -0.21 -21.13
CA LEU A 90 10.73 0.75 -21.21
C LEU A 90 11.92 0.13 -21.95
N GLY A 91 12.67 0.97 -22.63
CA GLY A 91 13.96 0.63 -23.23
C GLY A 91 14.94 1.77 -23.10
N ILE A 92 16.22 1.52 -23.36
CA ILE A 92 17.22 2.60 -23.44
C ILE A 92 16.86 3.57 -24.58
N ARG A 93 17.41 4.78 -24.53
CA ARG A 93 17.12 5.79 -25.54
C ARG A 93 17.37 5.32 -26.96
N GLY A 94 16.40 5.54 -27.85
CA GLY A 94 16.42 5.16 -29.24
C GLY A 94 16.11 3.68 -29.51
N ALA A 95 15.89 2.85 -28.50
CA ALA A 95 15.46 1.48 -28.67
C ALA A 95 14.06 1.40 -29.26
N LYS A 96 13.79 0.33 -30.03
CA LYS A 96 12.46 -0.02 -30.55
C LYS A 96 12.02 -1.35 -29.95
N ILE A 97 10.73 -1.65 -29.94
CA ILE A 97 10.18 -2.92 -29.46
C ILE A 97 10.80 -4.12 -30.20
N SER A 98 11.14 -3.94 -31.49
CA SER A 98 11.81 -4.96 -32.30
C SER A 98 13.19 -5.35 -31.80
N ASP A 99 13.90 -4.42 -31.17
CA ASP A 99 15.26 -4.61 -30.70
C ASP A 99 15.30 -5.41 -29.40
N ILE A 100 14.21 -5.31 -28.60
CA ILE A 100 14.10 -5.97 -27.31
C ILE A 100 14.04 -7.49 -27.49
N LYS A 101 14.87 -8.23 -26.74
CA LYS A 101 14.86 -9.70 -26.63
C LYS A 101 14.43 -10.17 -25.24
N ARG A 102 14.77 -9.38 -24.19
CA ARG A 102 14.51 -9.70 -22.79
C ARG A 102 13.70 -8.59 -22.13
N ILE A 103 12.68 -8.97 -21.36
CA ILE A 103 11.86 -8.04 -20.59
C ILE A 103 12.00 -8.39 -19.11
N ARG A 104 12.47 -7.42 -18.32
CA ARG A 104 12.78 -7.53 -16.90
C ARG A 104 11.73 -6.85 -16.06
N SER A 105 11.29 -7.44 -14.96
CA SER A 105 10.46 -6.81 -13.93
C SER A 105 10.33 -7.69 -12.70
N HIS A 106 9.69 -7.15 -11.66
CA HIS A 106 9.19 -7.95 -10.55
C HIS A 106 8.20 -9.02 -11.06
N GLU A 107 8.13 -10.16 -10.37
CA GLU A 107 7.25 -11.28 -10.72
C GLU A 107 5.81 -10.84 -11.00
N GLN A 108 5.24 -9.98 -10.15
CA GLN A 108 3.88 -9.47 -10.34
C GLN A 108 3.74 -8.60 -11.59
N GLY A 109 4.75 -7.76 -11.92
CA GLY A 109 4.76 -6.95 -13.14
C GLY A 109 4.81 -7.83 -14.39
N ILE A 110 5.64 -8.87 -14.37
CA ILE A 110 5.69 -9.88 -15.45
C ILE A 110 4.33 -10.58 -15.58
N ALA A 111 3.73 -11.04 -14.47
CA ALA A 111 2.45 -11.74 -14.48
C ALA A 111 1.32 -10.90 -15.06
N GLN A 112 1.29 -9.60 -14.72
CA GLN A 112 0.26 -8.65 -15.18
C GLN A 112 0.42 -8.21 -16.64
N CYS A 113 1.58 -8.46 -17.26
CA CYS A 113 1.88 -8.16 -18.67
C CYS A 113 2.13 -9.41 -19.52
N ARG A 114 1.88 -10.59 -18.94
CA ARG A 114 2.31 -11.88 -19.50
C ARG A 114 1.83 -12.12 -20.93
N ASN A 115 0.56 -11.87 -21.22
CA ASN A 115 -0.01 -12.15 -22.53
C ASN A 115 0.60 -11.24 -23.62
N ARG A 116 0.89 -9.98 -23.28
CA ARG A 116 1.55 -9.05 -24.21
C ARG A 116 3.00 -9.47 -24.46
N ILE A 117 3.74 -9.87 -23.42
CA ILE A 117 5.13 -10.34 -23.56
C ILE A 117 5.18 -11.57 -24.45
N LEU A 118 4.26 -12.54 -24.26
CA LEU A 118 4.18 -13.75 -25.09
C LEU A 118 3.86 -13.43 -26.55
N LYS A 119 2.96 -12.47 -26.81
CA LYS A 119 2.65 -12.02 -28.20
C LYS A 119 3.85 -11.38 -28.89
N LEU A 120 4.75 -10.76 -28.15
CA LEU A 120 5.97 -10.17 -28.66
C LEU A 120 7.11 -11.21 -28.80
N ASP A 121 6.91 -12.44 -28.32
CA ASP A 121 7.91 -13.53 -28.30
C ASP A 121 9.23 -13.09 -27.62
N LYS A 122 9.12 -12.50 -26.40
CA LYS A 122 10.25 -12.02 -25.62
C LYS A 122 10.50 -12.89 -24.40
N GLN A 123 11.79 -13.02 -24.01
CA GLN A 123 12.18 -13.70 -22.79
C GLN A 123 11.80 -12.88 -21.56
N MET A 124 11.16 -13.50 -20.57
CA MET A 124 10.81 -12.91 -19.29
C MET A 124 11.94 -13.14 -18.29
N ILE A 125 12.38 -12.08 -17.59
CA ILE A 125 13.40 -12.17 -16.55
C ILE A 125 12.81 -11.53 -15.29
N VAL A 126 12.73 -12.32 -14.21
CA VAL A 126 12.23 -11.86 -12.91
C VAL A 126 13.36 -11.20 -12.15
N GLU A 127 13.09 -10.00 -11.65
CA GLU A 127 13.97 -9.17 -10.84
C GLU A 127 13.32 -8.85 -9.47
N ALA A 128 14.10 -8.27 -8.57
CA ALA A 128 13.64 -7.97 -7.21
C ALA A 128 12.49 -6.95 -7.16
N ASP A 129 12.49 -5.94 -8.05
CA ASP A 129 11.44 -4.92 -8.13
C ASP A 129 11.36 -4.29 -9.53
N THR A 130 10.24 -3.57 -9.78
CA THR A 130 9.97 -2.96 -11.09
C THR A 130 10.89 -1.77 -11.39
N ALA A 131 11.10 -0.88 -10.45
CA ALA A 131 11.93 0.31 -10.65
C ALA A 131 13.42 -0.04 -10.70
N GLY A 132 13.84 -1.05 -9.92
CA GLY A 132 15.20 -1.62 -10.00
C GLY A 132 15.49 -2.25 -11.35
N SER A 133 14.48 -2.86 -11.99
CA SER A 133 14.61 -3.35 -13.37
C SER A 133 14.87 -2.23 -14.37
N ALA A 134 14.16 -1.09 -14.21
CA ALA A 134 14.40 0.10 -15.04
C ALA A 134 15.81 0.67 -14.81
N LYS A 135 16.24 0.76 -13.54
CA LYS A 135 17.61 1.17 -13.20
C LYS A 135 18.64 0.24 -13.84
N LEU A 136 18.43 -1.06 -13.73
CA LEU A 136 19.35 -2.07 -14.26
C LEU A 136 19.52 -1.95 -15.77
N ILE A 137 18.45 -1.82 -16.56
CA ILE A 137 18.59 -1.67 -18.02
C ILE A 137 19.26 -0.37 -18.42
N SER A 138 19.06 0.71 -17.66
CA SER A 138 19.78 1.98 -17.86
C SER A 138 21.29 1.78 -17.63
N GLU A 139 21.69 1.07 -16.58
CA GLU A 139 23.11 0.78 -16.26
C GLU A 139 23.74 -0.18 -17.27
N LEU A 140 23.02 -1.22 -17.68
CA LEU A 140 23.50 -2.20 -18.68
C LEU A 140 23.69 -1.56 -20.06
N ASN A 141 22.89 -0.54 -20.38
CA ASN A 141 22.89 0.18 -21.65
C ASN A 141 22.85 -0.77 -22.87
N ASN A 142 22.07 -1.84 -22.78
CA ASN A 142 21.93 -2.84 -23.83
C ASN A 142 20.56 -2.70 -24.50
N ILE A 143 20.55 -2.46 -25.81
CA ILE A 143 19.33 -2.26 -26.61
C ILE A 143 18.40 -3.49 -26.63
N GLU A 144 18.91 -4.67 -26.30
CA GLU A 144 18.14 -5.92 -26.27
C GLU A 144 17.35 -6.11 -24.95
N ASP A 145 17.61 -5.27 -23.94
CA ASP A 145 16.95 -5.35 -22.64
C ASP A 145 15.86 -4.29 -22.50
N GLY A 146 14.65 -4.72 -22.20
CA GLY A 146 13.54 -3.86 -21.79
C GLY A 146 13.16 -4.08 -20.34
N ALA A 147 12.45 -3.12 -19.74
CA ALA A 147 11.89 -3.26 -18.40
C ALA A 147 10.40 -2.90 -18.38
N ILE A 148 9.64 -3.56 -17.48
CA ILE A 148 8.28 -3.14 -17.15
C ILE A 148 8.34 -2.35 -15.84
N ALA A 149 8.02 -1.07 -15.91
CA ALA A 149 8.05 -0.17 -14.75
C ALA A 149 7.11 1.05 -14.90
N SER A 150 7.17 1.95 -13.93
CA SER A 150 6.39 3.19 -13.90
C SER A 150 6.90 4.23 -14.91
N GLU A 151 6.06 5.20 -15.25
CA GLU A 151 6.48 6.38 -16.02
C GLU A 151 7.51 7.23 -15.25
N LEU A 152 7.42 7.25 -13.92
CA LEU A 152 8.40 7.93 -13.06
C LEU A 152 9.78 7.29 -13.18
N ALA A 153 9.86 5.96 -13.20
CA ALA A 153 11.12 5.24 -13.40
C ALA A 153 11.74 5.54 -14.77
N ALA A 154 10.93 5.59 -15.83
CA ALA A 154 11.42 5.99 -17.16
C ALA A 154 12.08 7.36 -17.13
N LYS A 155 11.44 8.33 -16.47
CA LYS A 155 11.95 9.70 -16.34
C LYS A 155 13.23 9.79 -15.51
N ILE A 156 13.30 9.06 -14.39
CA ILE A 156 14.45 9.10 -13.47
C ILE A 156 15.68 8.45 -14.10
N TYR A 157 15.51 7.33 -14.81
CA TYR A 157 16.60 6.55 -15.37
C TYR A 157 16.90 6.83 -16.85
N ASP A 158 16.30 7.91 -17.39
CA ASP A 158 16.52 8.38 -18.76
C ASP A 158 16.24 7.32 -19.82
N LEU A 159 15.08 6.64 -19.69
CA LEU A 159 14.62 5.59 -20.58
C LEU A 159 13.47 6.08 -21.46
N ASP A 160 13.36 5.52 -22.67
CA ASP A 160 12.23 5.72 -23.53
C ASP A 160 11.07 4.79 -23.16
N ILE A 161 9.84 5.31 -23.18
CA ILE A 161 8.64 4.51 -23.06
C ILE A 161 8.31 3.95 -24.45
N LEU A 162 8.56 2.67 -24.65
CA LEU A 162 8.33 1.97 -25.93
C LEU A 162 6.83 1.70 -26.14
N GLU A 163 6.13 1.36 -25.05
CA GLU A 163 4.67 1.17 -25.07
C GLU A 163 4.08 1.54 -23.70
N LYS A 164 3.06 2.43 -23.71
CA LYS A 164 2.31 2.80 -22.50
C LYS A 164 1.22 1.79 -22.21
N ASN A 165 0.88 1.65 -20.92
CA ASN A 165 -0.20 0.78 -20.43
C ASN A 165 -0.04 -0.65 -20.95
N PHE A 166 1.15 -1.21 -20.73
CA PHE A 166 1.56 -2.52 -21.22
C PHE A 166 0.97 -3.68 -20.40
N GLN A 167 0.13 -3.45 -19.41
CA GLN A 167 -0.57 -4.47 -18.65
C GLN A 167 -1.69 -5.13 -19.48
N ASP A 168 -1.96 -6.41 -19.19
CA ASP A 168 -2.99 -7.20 -19.87
C ASP A 168 -4.41 -6.76 -19.50
N THR A 169 -4.61 -6.28 -18.26
CA THR A 169 -5.90 -5.84 -17.72
C THR A 169 -5.78 -4.44 -17.14
N GLN A 170 -6.87 -3.67 -17.26
CA GLN A 170 -7.00 -2.35 -16.61
C GLN A 170 -7.50 -2.54 -15.16
N ASN A 171 -7.58 -1.42 -14.41
CA ASN A 171 -8.05 -1.39 -13.02
C ASN A 171 -7.11 -2.06 -12.00
N ASN A 172 -5.82 -2.01 -12.26
CA ASN A 172 -4.80 -2.36 -11.27
C ASN A 172 -4.61 -1.18 -10.31
N VAL A 173 -5.13 -1.31 -9.11
CA VAL A 173 -5.10 -0.24 -8.12
C VAL A 173 -4.46 -0.73 -6.83
N THR A 174 -3.50 0.04 -6.32
CA THR A 174 -2.91 -0.20 -5.00
C THR A 174 -3.42 0.82 -4.00
N ARG A 175 -3.94 0.35 -2.87
CA ARG A 175 -4.26 1.20 -1.72
C ARG A 175 -3.03 1.40 -0.88
N PHE A 176 -2.67 2.66 -0.66
CA PHE A 176 -1.62 3.10 0.24
C PHE A 176 -2.22 3.74 1.49
N LEU A 177 -1.55 3.54 2.61
CA LEU A 177 -1.78 4.29 3.83
C LEU A 177 -0.62 5.27 4.02
N VAL A 178 -0.94 6.51 4.41
CA VAL A 178 0.05 7.46 4.91
C VAL A 178 0.12 7.30 6.41
N MET A 179 1.30 6.96 6.92
CA MET A 179 1.49 6.75 8.35
C MET A 179 2.48 7.76 8.93
N GLN A 180 2.14 8.34 10.08
CA GLN A 180 2.89 9.37 10.78
C GLN A 180 2.99 9.04 12.28
N LYS A 181 3.75 9.83 13.06
CA LYS A 181 3.92 9.61 14.51
C LYS A 181 2.65 9.82 15.34
N HIS A 182 1.77 10.72 14.91
CA HIS A 182 0.61 11.16 15.68
C HIS A 182 -0.68 10.97 14.90
N LEU A 183 -1.76 10.73 15.64
CA LEU A 183 -3.12 10.78 15.10
C LEU A 183 -3.42 12.21 14.64
N LEU A 184 -4.28 12.33 13.63
CA LEU A 184 -4.91 13.60 13.30
C LEU A 184 -6.03 13.90 14.30
N ASP A 185 -6.16 15.18 14.63
CA ASP A 185 -7.33 15.68 15.34
C ASP A 185 -8.42 15.96 14.30
N ILE A 186 -9.37 15.04 14.18
CA ILE A 186 -10.49 15.13 13.23
C ILE A 186 -11.76 15.38 14.02
N ASN A 187 -12.52 16.40 13.58
CA ASN A 187 -13.81 16.68 14.18
C ASN A 187 -14.76 15.48 14.00
N PRO A 188 -15.36 14.95 15.08
CA PRO A 188 -16.33 13.84 15.01
C PRO A 188 -17.53 14.06 14.10
N GLU A 189 -17.90 15.32 13.86
CA GLU A 189 -19.00 15.69 12.96
C GLU A 189 -18.59 15.69 11.47
N THR A 190 -17.31 15.44 11.17
CA THR A 190 -16.84 15.33 9.78
C THR A 190 -17.48 14.10 9.12
N ASN A 191 -18.04 14.29 7.94
CA ASN A 191 -18.59 13.20 7.14
C ASN A 191 -17.46 12.33 6.54
N ASP A 192 -17.83 11.08 6.18
CA ASP A 192 -16.94 10.18 5.45
C ASP A 192 -15.63 9.86 6.18
N ILE A 193 -15.71 9.61 7.49
CA ILE A 193 -14.58 9.16 8.31
C ILE A 193 -14.44 7.65 8.25
N LEU A 194 -13.21 7.18 8.20
CA LEU A 194 -12.79 5.81 8.49
C LEU A 194 -12.00 5.76 9.77
N THR A 195 -12.28 4.75 10.56
CA THR A 195 -11.45 4.36 11.69
C THR A 195 -10.83 3.01 11.41
N THR A 196 -9.53 2.91 11.61
CA THR A 196 -8.77 1.67 11.57
C THR A 196 -8.32 1.29 12.96
N LEU A 197 -8.55 0.05 13.35
CA LEU A 197 -8.03 -0.48 14.60
C LEU A 197 -7.52 -1.92 14.46
N VAL A 198 -6.68 -2.31 15.42
CA VAL A 198 -6.25 -3.69 15.62
C VAL A 198 -6.78 -4.17 16.96
N PHE A 199 -7.27 -5.39 17.01
CA PHE A 199 -7.74 -5.99 18.24
C PHE A 199 -7.29 -7.43 18.42
N THR A 200 -6.99 -7.79 19.65
CA THR A 200 -6.63 -9.14 20.06
C THR A 200 -7.79 -9.71 20.85
N VAL A 201 -8.30 -10.87 20.45
CA VAL A 201 -9.48 -11.48 21.08
C VAL A 201 -9.11 -12.40 22.24
N ARG A 202 -10.08 -12.65 23.13
CA ARG A 202 -9.99 -13.70 24.13
C ARG A 202 -10.20 -15.06 23.47
N SER A 203 -9.62 -16.13 24.04
CA SER A 203 -9.82 -17.48 23.53
C SER A 203 -11.15 -18.06 24.08
N ILE A 204 -12.25 -17.70 23.44
CA ILE A 204 -13.61 -18.20 23.75
C ILE A 204 -14.36 -18.55 22.46
N PRO A 205 -15.33 -19.47 22.51
CA PRO A 205 -16.10 -19.86 21.33
C PRO A 205 -16.80 -18.68 20.66
N ALA A 206 -16.73 -18.63 19.33
CA ALA A 206 -17.38 -17.61 18.45
C ALA A 206 -16.98 -16.17 18.80
N VAL A 207 -15.76 -15.94 19.30
CA VAL A 207 -15.32 -14.63 19.79
C VAL A 207 -15.33 -13.57 18.71
N LEU A 208 -14.93 -13.88 17.47
CA LEU A 208 -14.97 -12.92 16.36
C LEU A 208 -16.41 -12.47 16.07
N TYR A 209 -17.35 -13.41 16.00
CA TYR A 209 -18.77 -13.09 15.85
C TYR A 209 -19.27 -12.14 16.94
N LYS A 210 -18.89 -12.40 18.21
CA LYS A 210 -19.27 -11.54 19.33
C LYS A 210 -18.64 -10.14 19.22
N CYS A 211 -17.37 -10.03 18.80
CA CYS A 211 -16.73 -8.74 18.55
C CYS A 211 -17.43 -7.94 17.44
N LEU A 212 -17.86 -8.61 16.36
CA LEU A 212 -18.51 -7.96 15.24
C LEU A 212 -19.99 -7.65 15.52
N GLY A 213 -20.60 -8.32 16.51
CA GLY A 213 -21.98 -8.12 16.89
C GLY A 213 -22.31 -6.68 17.25
N GLY A 214 -21.42 -6.01 18.01
CA GLY A 214 -21.58 -4.61 18.39
C GLY A 214 -21.63 -3.65 17.19
N PHE A 215 -20.85 -3.93 16.14
CA PHE A 215 -20.92 -3.13 14.90
C PHE A 215 -22.25 -3.33 14.19
N ALA A 216 -22.73 -4.56 14.12
CA ALA A 216 -23.99 -4.88 13.46
C ALA A 216 -25.19 -4.28 14.21
N SER A 217 -25.26 -4.41 15.55
CA SER A 217 -26.35 -3.90 16.38
C SER A 217 -26.43 -2.37 16.40
N ASN A 218 -25.29 -1.69 16.24
CA ASN A 218 -25.20 -0.24 16.23
C ASN A 218 -25.13 0.38 14.82
N GLY A 219 -25.30 -0.42 13.77
CA GLY A 219 -25.35 0.06 12.37
C GLY A 219 -24.03 0.61 11.84
N VAL A 220 -22.89 0.14 12.36
CA VAL A 220 -21.56 0.56 11.92
C VAL A 220 -21.07 -0.36 10.80
N ASN A 221 -20.78 0.22 9.64
CA ASN A 221 -20.32 -0.53 8.47
C ASN A 221 -18.83 -0.86 8.56
N ILE A 222 -18.49 -2.15 8.44
CA ILE A 222 -17.11 -2.64 8.34
C ILE A 222 -16.74 -2.73 6.87
N THR A 223 -15.65 -2.07 6.48
CA THR A 223 -15.17 -2.02 5.09
C THR A 223 -14.00 -2.95 4.82
N LYS A 224 -13.29 -3.38 5.85
CA LYS A 224 -12.17 -4.34 5.76
C LYS A 224 -12.03 -5.11 7.07
N LEU A 225 -11.76 -6.40 6.97
CA LEU A 225 -11.43 -7.26 8.10
C LEU A 225 -10.35 -8.26 7.67
N GLU A 226 -9.23 -8.29 8.39
CA GLU A 226 -8.13 -9.21 8.14
C GLU A 226 -7.71 -9.89 9.46
N SER A 227 -7.35 -11.15 9.39
CA SER A 227 -6.81 -11.89 10.53
C SER A 227 -5.30 -12.02 10.45
N TYR A 228 -4.65 -11.95 11.60
CA TYR A 228 -3.22 -12.19 11.75
C TYR A 228 -2.95 -13.31 12.74
N ILE A 229 -1.84 -14.01 12.51
CA ILE A 229 -1.26 -14.87 13.54
C ILE A 229 -0.38 -13.97 14.42
N HIS A 230 -0.69 -13.92 15.71
CA HIS A 230 0.10 -13.14 16.65
C HIS A 230 1.50 -13.75 16.82
N PRO A 231 2.60 -12.95 16.91
CA PRO A 231 3.95 -13.47 17.09
C PRO A 231 4.13 -14.37 18.31
N GLN A 232 3.26 -14.24 19.33
CA GLN A 232 3.30 -15.04 20.56
C GLN A 232 2.70 -16.46 20.43
N GLY A 233 2.18 -16.85 19.28
CA GLY A 233 1.68 -18.20 19.01
C GLY A 233 0.36 -18.27 18.26
N PHE A 234 -0.01 -19.49 17.86
CA PHE A 234 -1.23 -19.76 17.09
C PHE A 234 -2.52 -19.63 17.90
N ASP A 235 -2.43 -19.56 19.22
CA ASP A 235 -3.60 -19.52 20.12
C ASP A 235 -4.17 -18.10 20.32
N VAL A 236 -3.50 -17.08 19.77
CA VAL A 236 -3.89 -15.68 19.92
C VAL A 236 -4.23 -15.10 18.53
N ALA A 237 -5.52 -14.94 18.27
CA ALA A 237 -5.98 -14.29 17.04
C ALA A 237 -5.99 -12.78 17.23
N GLN A 238 -5.34 -12.09 16.30
CA GLN A 238 -5.36 -10.65 16.16
C GLN A 238 -6.04 -10.28 14.84
N PHE A 239 -6.80 -9.20 14.84
CA PHE A 239 -7.55 -8.75 13.68
C PHE A 239 -7.29 -7.26 13.43
N TYR A 240 -7.21 -6.91 12.17
CA TYR A 240 -7.23 -5.56 11.65
C TYR A 240 -8.62 -5.28 11.09
N VAL A 241 -9.21 -4.14 11.40
CA VAL A 241 -10.52 -3.75 10.89
C VAL A 241 -10.54 -2.28 10.51
N ASP A 242 -11.10 -2.00 9.33
CA ASP A 242 -11.52 -0.66 8.92
C ASP A 242 -13.04 -0.58 9.00
N PHE A 243 -13.56 0.46 9.62
CA PHE A 243 -14.99 0.73 9.68
C PHE A 243 -15.30 2.22 9.50
N GLU A 244 -16.55 2.50 9.15
CA GLU A 244 -17.02 3.85 8.92
C GLU A 244 -17.43 4.52 10.23
N GLY A 245 -17.06 5.78 10.38
CA GLY A 245 -17.39 6.63 11.51
C GLY A 245 -16.21 6.94 12.42
N HIS A 246 -16.38 8.01 13.21
CA HIS A 246 -15.42 8.47 14.22
C HIS A 246 -15.65 7.75 15.54
N PRO A 247 -14.61 7.42 16.34
CA PRO A 247 -14.77 6.71 17.63
C PRO A 247 -15.66 7.45 18.65
N GLU A 248 -15.79 8.76 18.55
CA GLU A 248 -16.67 9.57 19.43
C GLU A 248 -18.14 9.60 18.96
N ASN A 249 -18.46 9.13 17.75
CA ASN A 249 -19.85 9.01 17.32
C ASN A 249 -20.59 7.97 18.19
N THR A 250 -21.80 8.25 18.59
CA THR A 250 -22.57 7.41 19.54
C THR A 250 -22.63 5.94 19.11
N SER A 251 -22.96 5.66 17.86
CA SER A 251 -23.05 4.28 17.33
C SER A 251 -21.71 3.54 17.37
N VAL A 252 -20.62 4.23 16.97
CA VAL A 252 -19.27 3.65 17.00
C VAL A 252 -18.80 3.43 18.45
N LYS A 253 -19.04 4.39 19.34
CA LYS A 253 -18.71 4.27 20.75
C LYS A 253 -19.38 3.06 21.41
N LEU A 254 -20.68 2.87 21.19
CA LEU A 254 -21.42 1.70 21.68
C LEU A 254 -20.87 0.39 21.11
N ALA A 255 -20.60 0.34 19.79
CA ALA A 255 -19.98 -0.83 19.15
C ALA A 255 -18.61 -1.19 19.78
N LEU A 256 -17.78 -0.19 20.03
CA LEU A 256 -16.46 -0.39 20.66
C LEU A 256 -16.56 -0.79 22.13
N GLU A 257 -17.55 -0.28 22.88
CA GLU A 257 -17.83 -0.69 24.25
C GLU A 257 -18.23 -2.16 24.33
N GLU A 258 -19.16 -2.64 23.48
CA GLU A 258 -19.54 -4.05 23.38
C GLU A 258 -18.32 -4.94 23.04
N MET A 259 -17.52 -4.51 22.06
CA MET A 259 -16.33 -5.23 21.61
C MET A 259 -15.28 -5.43 22.72
N LYS A 260 -15.12 -4.45 23.62
CA LYS A 260 -14.15 -4.51 24.74
C LYS A 260 -14.33 -5.75 25.64
N PHE A 261 -15.55 -6.25 25.80
CA PHE A 261 -15.83 -7.44 26.62
C PHE A 261 -15.17 -8.70 26.09
N PHE A 262 -14.96 -8.78 24.76
CA PHE A 262 -14.45 -9.96 24.06
C PHE A 262 -12.99 -9.83 23.67
N CYS A 263 -12.39 -8.66 23.81
CA CYS A 263 -11.02 -8.37 23.46
C CYS A 263 -10.09 -8.38 24.68
N LYS A 264 -8.82 -8.74 24.45
CA LYS A 264 -7.71 -8.54 25.38
C LYS A 264 -7.11 -7.14 25.20
N LYS A 265 -7.02 -6.68 23.95
CA LYS A 265 -6.46 -5.38 23.56
C LYS A 265 -7.22 -4.85 22.36
N ILE A 266 -7.45 -3.56 22.35
CA ILE A 266 -7.94 -2.80 21.20
C ILE A 266 -7.03 -1.59 21.05
N GLU A 267 -6.55 -1.33 19.85
CA GLU A 267 -5.69 -0.19 19.55
C GLU A 267 -6.17 0.50 18.27
N ILE A 268 -6.52 1.77 18.36
CA ILE A 268 -6.84 2.61 17.20
C ILE A 268 -5.53 2.99 16.53
N LEU A 269 -5.40 2.59 15.28
CA LEU A 269 -4.26 2.89 14.43
C LEU A 269 -4.45 4.20 13.66
N GLY A 270 -5.68 4.58 13.35
CA GLY A 270 -5.97 5.82 12.63
C GLY A 270 -7.44 6.18 12.62
N VAL A 271 -7.68 7.47 12.52
CA VAL A 271 -8.97 8.11 12.21
C VAL A 271 -8.67 9.10 11.10
N TYR A 272 -9.29 8.92 9.93
CA TYR A 272 -8.97 9.72 8.75
C TYR A 272 -10.15 9.80 7.77
N GLU A 273 -10.13 10.79 6.90
CA GLU A 273 -11.17 10.93 5.86
C GLU A 273 -11.07 9.83 4.82
N LYS A 274 -12.23 9.28 4.41
CA LYS A 274 -12.30 8.32 3.30
C LYS A 274 -11.82 8.95 2.01
N SER A 275 -11.02 8.22 1.26
CA SER A 275 -10.66 8.62 -0.10
C SER A 275 -11.90 8.72 -0.99
N SER A 276 -11.93 9.76 -1.85
CA SER A 276 -12.97 9.91 -2.86
C SER A 276 -13.05 8.73 -3.84
N PHE A 277 -11.99 7.94 -3.95
CA PHE A 277 -11.97 6.71 -4.75
C PHE A 277 -13.01 5.69 -4.28
N ARG A 278 -13.33 5.63 -2.97
CA ARG A 278 -14.33 4.72 -2.41
C ARG A 278 -15.79 5.09 -2.77
N LYS A 279 -16.00 6.28 -3.35
CA LYS A 279 -17.32 6.77 -3.76
C LYS A 279 -17.67 6.39 -5.21
N LYS A 280 -16.72 5.77 -5.91
CA LYS A 280 -16.93 5.23 -7.26
C LYS A 280 -17.35 3.76 -7.16
#